data_1efda0e6e7cf97ca3c62b7bc5dd0ca6c
#
_entry.id   1efda0e6e7cf97ca3c62b7bc5dd0ca6c
#
_cell.length_a   1.000
_cell.length_b   1.000
_cell.length_c   1.000
_cell.angle_alpha   90.00
_cell.angle_beta   90.00
_cell.angle_gamma   90.00
#
_symmetry.space_group_name_H-M   'P 1'
#
loop_
_entity.id
_entity.type
_entity.pdbx_description
1 polymer ?
#
loop_
_entity_poly.entity_id
_entity_poly.type
_entity_poly.pdbx_seq_one_letter_code
_entity_poly.pdbx_strand_id
1 'polypeptide(L)'
;LHASLAPSEMCIRDRVLVVGIGPVGLMSVAACKLRGASQIIAVGSRPVCRQAAKYYGATDIITYKEGPIDKHVLDLTNGEGVDKAVIAGGGVDTFDPVIKCLKPGGKIGNVNYLGEGDYVNIPRVEWGVGMGHKQINGGLMPGGRRRIEKLADLITYGRLDVKPLLTHRFDGFEHMEDALMLMRNKADDLIKPVVVFSE
;
A
#
# COMPACT_ATOMS: atom_id res chain seq x y z
N LEU A 1 10.84 -2.36 13.59
CA LEU A 1 10.10 -1.63 12.52
C LEU A 1 10.19 -2.30 11.13
N HIS A 2 10.99 -3.37 11.00
CA HIS A 2 11.34 -3.91 9.68
C HIS A 2 10.24 -4.68 8.93
N ALA A 3 9.21 -5.15 9.59
CA ALA A 3 8.35 -6.13 8.91
C ALA A 3 6.87 -5.76 8.78
N SER A 4 6.39 -4.66 9.33
CA SER A 4 4.95 -4.49 9.45
C SER A 4 4.30 -3.52 8.49
N LEU A 5 5.04 -2.64 7.86
CA LEU A 5 4.45 -1.64 6.95
C LEU A 5 5.11 -1.61 5.57
N ALA A 6 6.28 -2.21 5.43
CA ALA A 6 6.92 -2.46 4.14
C ALA A 6 7.92 -3.61 4.32
N PRO A 7 7.64 -4.81 3.83
CA PRO A 7 8.54 -5.96 3.94
C PRO A 7 9.83 -5.81 3.13
N SER A 8 9.99 -4.72 2.39
CA SER A 8 11.22 -4.35 1.72
C SER A 8 12.02 -3.38 2.59
N GLU A 9 13.30 -3.63 2.80
CA GLU A 9 14.21 -2.67 3.43
C GLU A 9 14.23 -1.38 2.60
N MET A 10 13.55 -0.34 3.08
CA MET A 10 13.56 0.97 2.44
C MET A 10 14.75 1.79 2.93
N CYS A 11 15.47 2.38 2.00
CA CYS A 11 16.51 3.36 2.27
C CYS A 11 15.95 4.77 2.17
N ILE A 12 16.57 5.71 2.84
CA ILE A 12 16.35 7.14 2.62
C ILE A 12 16.58 7.44 1.13
N ARG A 13 15.68 8.22 0.53
CA ARG A 13 15.70 8.63 -0.89
C ARG A 13 15.23 7.58 -1.91
N ASP A 14 14.78 6.40 -1.49
CA ASP A 14 14.17 5.46 -2.44
C ASP A 14 12.93 6.07 -3.11
N ARG A 15 12.72 5.73 -4.38
CA ARG A 15 11.42 5.88 -5.06
C ARG A 15 10.59 4.65 -4.75
N VAL A 16 9.38 4.85 -4.25
CA VAL A 16 8.53 3.75 -3.80
C VAL A 16 7.19 3.78 -4.51
N LEU A 17 6.79 2.64 -5.06
CA LEU A 17 5.46 2.41 -5.60
C LEU A 17 4.58 1.70 -4.57
N VAL A 18 3.38 2.21 -4.31
CA VAL A 18 2.39 1.57 -3.44
C VAL A 18 1.14 1.27 -4.26
N VAL A 19 0.89 -0.02 -4.53
CA VAL A 19 -0.28 -0.47 -5.29
C VAL A 19 -1.38 -0.91 -4.35
N GLY A 20 -2.57 -0.27 -4.50
CA GLY A 20 -3.71 -0.48 -3.63
C GLY A 20 -3.70 0.43 -2.41
N ILE A 21 -4.35 1.59 -2.51
CA ILE A 21 -4.45 2.59 -1.42
C ILE A 21 -5.72 2.43 -0.59
N GLY A 22 -6.03 1.19 -0.18
CA GLY A 22 -6.93 0.93 0.93
C GLY A 22 -6.25 1.24 2.28
N PRO A 23 -6.85 0.89 3.42
CA PRO A 23 -6.27 1.18 4.74
C PRO A 23 -4.81 0.73 4.89
N VAL A 24 -4.49 -0.48 4.43
CA VAL A 24 -3.11 -1.03 4.49
C VAL A 24 -2.15 -0.24 3.61
N GLY A 25 -2.55 0.05 2.37
CA GLY A 25 -1.71 0.82 1.44
C GLY A 25 -1.51 2.27 1.90
N LEU A 26 -2.53 2.91 2.48
CA LEU A 26 -2.39 4.25 3.05
C LEU A 26 -1.38 4.28 4.21
N MET A 27 -1.39 3.26 5.06
CA MET A 27 -0.38 3.13 6.12
C MET A 27 1.00 2.80 5.55
N SER A 28 1.08 2.11 4.41
CA SER A 28 2.34 1.91 3.68
C SER A 28 2.88 3.22 3.13
N VAL A 29 2.04 4.09 2.56
CA VAL A 29 2.42 5.45 2.13
C VAL A 29 2.97 6.26 3.30
N ALA A 30 2.25 6.27 4.45
CA ALA A 30 2.71 6.96 5.65
C ALA A 30 4.06 6.43 6.15
N ALA A 31 4.25 5.11 6.13
CA ALA A 31 5.51 4.48 6.51
C ALA A 31 6.66 4.87 5.56
N CYS A 32 6.40 4.95 4.26
CA CYS A 32 7.39 5.41 3.27
C CYS A 32 7.84 6.84 3.56
N LYS A 33 6.89 7.74 3.86
CA LYS A 33 7.19 9.12 4.26
C LYS A 33 8.02 9.17 5.55
N LEU A 34 7.63 8.43 6.59
CA LEU A 34 8.36 8.37 7.86
C LEU A 34 9.78 7.83 7.69
N ARG A 35 10.03 7.01 6.68
CA ARG A 35 11.34 6.44 6.37
C ARG A 35 12.17 7.26 5.38
N GLY A 36 11.65 8.41 4.93
CA GLY A 36 12.38 9.33 4.09
C GLY A 36 12.46 8.95 2.61
N ALA A 37 11.45 8.25 2.07
CA ALA A 37 11.34 8.05 0.64
C ALA A 37 11.32 9.39 -0.11
N SER A 38 12.03 9.48 -1.22
CA SER A 38 12.12 10.72 -2.03
C SER A 38 10.90 10.93 -2.90
N GLN A 39 10.34 9.86 -3.43
CA GLN A 39 9.13 9.86 -4.24
C GLN A 39 8.24 8.69 -3.81
N ILE A 40 6.96 8.96 -3.62
CA ILE A 40 5.97 7.95 -3.22
C ILE A 40 4.84 8.00 -4.24
N ILE A 41 4.83 7.02 -5.14
CA ILE A 41 3.82 6.88 -6.18
C ILE A 41 2.74 5.94 -5.66
N ALA A 42 1.52 6.43 -5.53
CA ALA A 42 0.39 5.68 -4.99
C ALA A 42 -0.62 5.31 -6.08
N VAL A 43 -1.06 4.06 -6.13
CA VAL A 43 -1.99 3.58 -7.16
C VAL A 43 -3.34 3.23 -6.55
N GLY A 44 -4.39 3.91 -7.01
CA GLY A 44 -5.77 3.61 -6.60
C GLY A 44 -6.78 4.62 -7.13
N SER A 45 -8.05 4.22 -7.21
CA SER A 45 -9.09 4.98 -7.92
C SER A 45 -10.06 5.73 -7.01
N ARG A 46 -10.33 5.24 -5.77
CA ARG A 46 -11.35 5.86 -4.91
C ARG A 46 -10.95 7.27 -4.47
N PRO A 47 -11.83 8.28 -4.63
CA PRO A 47 -11.50 9.69 -4.35
C PRO A 47 -11.01 9.92 -2.92
N VAL A 48 -11.70 9.39 -1.92
CA VAL A 48 -11.33 9.54 -0.50
C VAL A 48 -9.95 8.94 -0.22
N CYS A 49 -9.63 7.78 -0.82
CA CYS A 49 -8.32 7.14 -0.66
C CYS A 49 -7.21 7.95 -1.33
N ARG A 50 -7.48 8.58 -2.47
CA ARG A 50 -6.50 9.45 -3.16
C ARG A 50 -6.21 10.71 -2.34
N GLN A 51 -7.24 11.31 -1.75
CA GLN A 51 -7.07 12.44 -0.84
C GLN A 51 -6.26 12.05 0.41
N ALA A 52 -6.58 10.92 1.03
CA ALA A 52 -5.84 10.40 2.17
C ALA A 52 -4.39 10.05 1.80
N ALA A 53 -4.13 9.49 0.61
CA ALA A 53 -2.77 9.20 0.15
C ALA A 53 -1.91 10.47 0.06
N LYS A 54 -2.46 11.57 -0.47
CA LYS A 54 -1.79 12.88 -0.47
C LYS A 54 -1.49 13.35 0.95
N TYR A 55 -2.45 13.27 1.85
CA TYR A 55 -2.27 13.62 3.25
C TYR A 55 -1.13 12.83 3.90
N TYR A 56 -1.07 11.53 3.66
CA TYR A 56 -0.02 10.65 4.17
C TYR A 56 1.33 10.80 3.47
N GLY A 57 1.42 11.59 2.39
CA GLY A 57 2.67 11.97 1.76
C GLY A 57 2.96 11.33 0.41
N ALA A 58 1.94 10.79 -0.28
CA ALA A 58 2.11 10.43 -1.67
C ALA A 58 2.45 11.69 -2.50
N THR A 59 3.53 11.62 -3.26
CA THR A 59 3.97 12.69 -4.18
C THR A 59 3.15 12.65 -5.47
N ASP A 60 2.85 11.44 -5.93
CA ASP A 60 2.15 11.19 -7.18
C ASP A 60 1.03 10.16 -6.96
N ILE A 61 -0.06 10.30 -7.70
CA ILE A 61 -1.19 9.37 -7.64
C ILE A 61 -1.57 8.94 -9.04
N ILE A 62 -1.57 7.64 -9.27
CA ILE A 62 -1.98 6.99 -10.51
C ILE A 62 -3.33 6.31 -10.28
N THR A 63 -4.23 6.42 -11.25
CA THR A 63 -5.41 5.56 -11.29
C THR A 63 -5.26 4.52 -12.41
N TYR A 64 -5.48 3.26 -12.06
CA TYR A 64 -5.45 2.16 -13.03
C TYR A 64 -6.53 2.27 -14.12
N LYS A 65 -7.46 3.22 -13.98
CA LYS A 65 -8.49 3.53 -15.00
C LYS A 65 -7.92 4.35 -16.16
N GLU A 66 -6.79 5.01 -15.98
CA GLU A 66 -6.16 5.90 -16.98
C GLU A 66 -5.13 5.18 -17.86
N GLY A 67 -4.85 3.90 -17.58
CA GLY A 67 -3.93 3.10 -18.38
C GLY A 67 -3.00 2.20 -17.58
N PRO A 68 -2.02 1.57 -18.25
CA PRO A 68 -1.09 0.65 -17.61
C PRO A 68 -0.22 1.33 -16.54
N ILE A 69 -0.15 0.74 -15.36
CA ILE A 69 0.58 1.29 -14.20
C ILE A 69 2.06 1.47 -14.51
N ASP A 70 2.69 0.49 -15.15
CA ASP A 70 4.11 0.49 -15.49
C ASP A 70 4.50 1.67 -16.35
N LYS A 71 3.70 2.01 -17.38
CA LYS A 71 3.94 3.16 -18.24
C LYS A 71 3.91 4.47 -17.45
N HIS A 72 2.86 4.69 -16.65
CA HIS A 72 2.77 5.89 -15.83
C HIS A 72 3.91 6.03 -14.83
N VAL A 73 4.33 4.92 -14.21
CA VAL A 73 5.48 4.93 -13.28
C VAL A 73 6.77 5.27 -14.03
N LEU A 74 7.00 4.68 -15.20
CA LEU A 74 8.18 4.97 -16.01
C LEU A 74 8.19 6.43 -16.46
N ASP A 75 7.06 6.98 -16.88
CA ASP A 75 6.95 8.40 -17.27
C ASP A 75 7.29 9.32 -16.07
N LEU A 76 6.75 9.05 -14.88
CA LEU A 76 7.01 9.83 -13.66
C LEU A 76 8.46 9.70 -13.15
N THR A 77 9.18 8.69 -13.58
CA THR A 77 10.55 8.39 -13.15
C THR A 77 11.58 8.55 -14.27
N ASN A 78 11.22 9.21 -15.39
CA ASN A 78 12.07 9.39 -16.59
C ASN A 78 12.67 8.07 -17.11
N GLY A 79 11.88 7.00 -17.09
CA GLY A 79 12.28 5.67 -17.55
C GLY A 79 13.10 4.84 -16.55
N GLU A 80 13.50 5.42 -15.41
CA GLU A 80 14.36 4.71 -14.44
C GLU A 80 13.59 3.66 -13.61
N GLY A 81 12.30 3.88 -13.36
CA GLY A 81 11.49 3.05 -12.47
C GLY A 81 11.71 3.32 -10.98
N VAL A 82 11.21 2.41 -10.14
CA VAL A 82 11.22 2.53 -8.67
C VAL A 82 12.20 1.55 -8.01
N ASP A 83 12.72 1.94 -6.86
CA ASP A 83 13.65 1.12 -6.07
C ASP A 83 12.90 0.04 -5.29
N LYS A 84 11.70 0.37 -4.82
CA LYS A 84 10.86 -0.52 -4.01
C LYS A 84 9.40 -0.44 -4.46
N ALA A 85 8.68 -1.52 -4.22
CA ALA A 85 7.23 -1.53 -4.38
C ALA A 85 6.56 -2.24 -3.21
N VAL A 86 5.36 -1.79 -2.87
CA VAL A 86 4.46 -2.45 -1.91
C VAL A 86 3.16 -2.80 -2.63
N ILE A 87 2.80 -4.07 -2.64
CA ILE A 87 1.52 -4.55 -3.16
C ILE A 87 0.59 -4.75 -1.97
N ALA A 88 -0.37 -3.83 -1.81
CA ALA A 88 -1.37 -3.81 -0.74
C ALA A 88 -2.80 -3.95 -1.27
N GLY A 89 -2.95 -4.28 -2.55
CA GLY A 89 -4.23 -4.50 -3.24
C GLY A 89 -4.01 -4.98 -4.67
N GLY A 90 -5.07 -5.42 -5.31
CA GLY A 90 -5.03 -6.02 -6.64
C GLY A 90 -5.08 -7.55 -6.58
N GLY A 91 -4.87 -8.20 -7.71
CA GLY A 91 -4.85 -9.66 -7.88
C GLY A 91 -3.47 -10.19 -8.25
N VAL A 92 -3.42 -11.41 -8.74
CA VAL A 92 -2.19 -12.08 -9.21
C VAL A 92 -1.55 -11.37 -10.41
N ASP A 93 -2.33 -10.64 -11.17
CA ASP A 93 -1.93 -9.83 -12.33
C ASP A 93 -1.16 -8.55 -11.96
N THR A 94 -1.19 -8.16 -10.69
CA THR A 94 -0.52 -6.93 -10.23
C THR A 94 1.01 -7.03 -10.27
N PHE A 95 1.56 -8.23 -10.21
CA PHE A 95 3.02 -8.42 -10.20
C PHE A 95 3.68 -8.03 -11.52
N ASP A 96 3.06 -8.35 -12.65
CA ASP A 96 3.61 -8.06 -13.98
C ASP A 96 3.93 -6.57 -14.16
N PRO A 97 2.97 -5.63 -14.06
CA PRO A 97 3.26 -4.21 -14.22
C PRO A 97 4.20 -3.66 -13.13
N VAL A 98 4.16 -4.18 -11.91
CA VAL A 98 5.08 -3.74 -10.84
C VAL A 98 6.52 -4.16 -11.16
N ILE A 99 6.73 -5.38 -11.66
CA ILE A 99 8.06 -5.87 -12.03
C ILE A 99 8.62 -5.06 -13.21
N LYS A 100 7.79 -4.67 -14.18
CA LYS A 100 8.18 -3.88 -15.35
C LYS A 100 8.75 -2.51 -15.00
N CYS A 101 8.23 -1.89 -13.95
CA CYS A 101 8.73 -0.59 -13.50
C CYS A 101 9.66 -0.66 -12.27
N LEU A 102 10.08 -1.86 -11.85
CA LEU A 102 11.03 -2.03 -10.76
C LEU A 102 12.46 -2.03 -11.30
N LYS A 103 13.34 -1.25 -10.71
CA LYS A 103 14.78 -1.22 -11.07
C LYS A 103 15.46 -2.58 -10.84
N PRO A 104 16.58 -2.86 -11.51
CA PRO A 104 17.46 -3.97 -11.11
C PRO A 104 17.84 -3.85 -9.64
N GLY A 105 17.87 -4.98 -8.91
CA GLY A 105 18.07 -5.01 -7.45
C GLY A 105 16.91 -4.53 -6.61
N GLY A 106 15.81 -4.08 -7.24
CA GLY A 106 14.63 -3.60 -6.54
C GLY A 106 13.88 -4.70 -5.78
N LYS A 107 13.08 -4.30 -4.79
CA LYS A 107 12.38 -5.23 -3.91
C LYS A 107 10.88 -4.97 -3.90
N ILE A 108 10.09 -6.01 -4.01
CA ILE A 108 8.63 -5.99 -3.85
C ILE A 108 8.28 -6.56 -2.48
N GLY A 109 7.51 -5.82 -1.71
CA GLY A 109 6.84 -6.30 -0.51
C GLY A 109 5.37 -6.57 -0.79
N ASN A 110 4.93 -7.83 -0.70
CA ASN A 110 3.52 -8.18 -0.82
C ASN A 110 2.89 -8.34 0.55
N VAL A 111 1.87 -7.54 0.84
CA VAL A 111 1.05 -7.61 2.06
C VAL A 111 -0.42 -7.86 1.72
N ASN A 112 -0.70 -8.18 0.46
CA ASN A 112 -2.03 -8.43 -0.04
C ASN A 112 -2.32 -9.93 -0.12
N TYR A 113 -3.56 -10.31 0.18
CA TYR A 113 -4.10 -11.62 -0.19
C TYR A 113 -4.42 -11.59 -1.69
N LEU A 114 -3.78 -12.46 -2.47
CA LEU A 114 -3.82 -12.39 -3.93
C LEU A 114 -5.11 -12.93 -4.55
N GLY A 115 -6.01 -13.48 -3.75
CA GLY A 115 -7.29 -13.99 -4.21
C GLY A 115 -7.17 -15.36 -4.88
N GLU A 116 -7.72 -15.49 -6.07
CA GLU A 116 -7.78 -16.73 -6.84
C GLU A 116 -6.66 -16.81 -7.87
N GLY A 117 -6.33 -18.03 -8.31
CA GLY A 117 -5.32 -18.31 -9.33
C GLY A 117 -4.18 -19.18 -8.81
N ASP A 118 -3.68 -20.07 -9.68
CA ASP A 118 -2.64 -21.04 -9.33
C ASP A 118 -1.22 -20.45 -9.48
N TYR A 119 -1.09 -19.36 -10.25
CA TYR A 119 0.20 -18.82 -10.64
C TYR A 119 0.25 -17.29 -10.51
N VAL A 120 1.43 -16.80 -10.20
CA VAL A 120 1.81 -15.38 -10.35
C VAL A 120 2.74 -15.27 -11.54
N ASN A 121 2.35 -14.48 -12.54
CA ASN A 121 3.15 -14.29 -13.74
C ASN A 121 4.31 -13.32 -13.48
N ILE A 122 5.52 -13.76 -13.79
CA ILE A 122 6.73 -12.95 -13.70
C ILE A 122 7.26 -12.72 -15.14
N PRO A 123 7.29 -11.48 -15.64
CA PRO A 123 7.78 -11.17 -16.96
C PRO A 123 9.30 -11.44 -17.01
N ARG A 124 9.70 -12.42 -17.83
CA ARG A 124 11.06 -12.95 -17.87
C ARG A 124 12.12 -11.89 -18.22
N VAL A 125 11.82 -11.04 -19.19
CA VAL A 125 12.78 -10.02 -19.66
C VAL A 125 12.97 -8.95 -18.59
N GLU A 126 11.89 -8.40 -18.07
CA GLU A 126 11.90 -7.34 -17.06
C GLU A 126 12.37 -7.86 -15.67
N TRP A 127 12.27 -9.18 -15.44
CA TRP A 127 12.92 -9.83 -14.29
C TRP A 127 14.46 -9.90 -14.45
N GLY A 128 14.99 -9.40 -15.59
CA GLY A 128 16.42 -9.46 -15.91
C GLY A 128 16.88 -10.86 -16.30
N VAL A 129 16.01 -11.63 -16.98
CA VAL A 129 16.29 -13.02 -17.43
C VAL A 129 16.75 -13.95 -16.28
N GLY A 130 16.28 -13.65 -15.05
CA GLY A 130 16.71 -14.35 -13.83
C GLY A 130 17.93 -13.76 -13.12
N MET A 131 18.58 -12.74 -13.69
CA MET A 131 19.82 -12.16 -13.16
C MET A 131 19.70 -10.70 -12.71
N GLY A 132 18.46 -10.16 -12.68
CA GLY A 132 18.22 -8.76 -12.32
C GLY A 132 18.27 -8.45 -10.83
N HIS A 133 18.60 -9.42 -9.97
CA HIS A 133 18.62 -9.30 -8.50
C HIS A 133 17.35 -8.76 -7.87
N LYS A 134 16.21 -8.77 -8.61
CA LYS A 134 14.91 -8.36 -8.07
C LYS A 134 14.42 -9.38 -7.05
N GLN A 135 13.73 -8.89 -6.01
CA GLN A 135 13.26 -9.71 -4.91
C GLN A 135 11.75 -9.52 -4.69
N ILE A 136 11.06 -10.60 -4.38
CA ILE A 136 9.67 -10.59 -3.92
C ILE A 136 9.64 -11.16 -2.51
N ASN A 137 9.18 -10.36 -1.56
CA ASN A 137 9.00 -10.75 -0.18
C ASN A 137 7.50 -10.64 0.16
N GLY A 138 6.91 -11.71 0.61
CA GLY A 138 5.51 -11.76 1.04
C GLY A 138 5.38 -12.29 2.45
N GLY A 139 4.26 -12.01 3.07
CA GLY A 139 3.94 -12.57 4.36
C GLY A 139 2.96 -11.74 5.17
N LEU A 140 2.42 -12.38 6.19
CA LEU A 140 1.63 -11.72 7.21
C LEU A 140 2.53 -11.00 8.21
N MET A 141 2.02 -9.92 8.77
CA MET A 141 2.73 -9.20 9.82
C MET A 141 2.92 -10.13 11.04
N PRO A 142 4.17 -10.36 11.48
CA PRO A 142 4.36 -11.03 12.76
C PRO A 142 3.77 -10.16 13.86
N GLY A 143 2.78 -10.69 14.57
CA GLY A 143 2.08 -10.02 15.66
C GLY A 143 2.97 -9.76 16.88
N GLY A 144 2.35 -9.47 18.00
CA GLY A 144 2.96 -9.38 19.30
C GLY A 144 2.88 -7.98 19.91
N ARG A 145 2.73 -7.95 21.23
CA ARG A 145 2.51 -6.76 22.06
C ARG A 145 3.57 -5.67 21.78
N ARG A 146 4.84 -6.05 21.81
CA ARG A 146 5.96 -5.11 21.63
C ARG A 146 5.92 -4.33 20.30
N ARG A 147 5.35 -4.95 19.25
CA ARG A 147 5.21 -4.29 17.96
C ARG A 147 4.04 -3.33 17.97
N ILE A 148 2.93 -3.73 18.59
CA ILE A 148 1.75 -2.88 18.73
C ILE A 148 2.10 -1.65 19.57
N GLU A 149 2.84 -1.80 20.66
CA GLU A 149 3.34 -0.69 21.47
C GLU A 149 4.16 0.30 20.64
N LYS A 150 5.12 -0.18 19.84
CA LYS A 150 5.92 0.69 18.95
C LYS A 150 5.09 1.43 17.90
N LEU A 151 4.01 0.84 17.42
CA LEU A 151 3.10 1.52 16.48
C LEU A 151 2.23 2.54 17.22
N ALA A 152 1.78 2.21 18.42
CA ALA A 152 1.05 3.13 19.28
C ALA A 152 1.89 4.36 19.65
N ASP A 153 3.18 4.20 19.90
CA ASP A 153 4.11 5.31 20.15
C ASP A 153 4.14 6.31 19.00
N LEU A 154 4.07 5.87 17.74
CA LEU A 154 4.00 6.77 16.59
C LEU A 154 2.77 7.67 16.63
N ILE A 155 1.64 7.13 17.13
CA ILE A 155 0.39 7.89 17.28
C ILE A 155 0.49 8.81 18.49
N THR A 156 0.93 8.29 19.62
CA THR A 156 1.05 9.02 20.90
C THR A 156 1.96 10.24 20.78
N TYR A 157 3.07 10.08 20.08
CA TYR A 157 4.04 11.19 19.86
C TYR A 157 3.76 12.01 18.59
N GLY A 158 2.56 11.89 18.00
CA GLY A 158 2.14 12.71 16.87
C GLY A 158 2.92 12.47 15.57
N ARG A 159 3.61 11.33 15.44
CA ARG A 159 4.36 10.97 14.22
C ARG A 159 3.49 10.36 13.14
N LEU A 160 2.34 9.82 13.52
CA LEU A 160 1.35 9.21 12.65
C LEU A 160 -0.05 9.59 13.12
N ASP A 161 -0.81 10.28 12.29
CA ASP A 161 -2.23 10.52 12.52
C ASP A 161 -3.06 9.47 11.76
N VAL A 162 -3.85 8.70 12.50
CA VAL A 162 -4.72 7.65 11.94
C VAL A 162 -6.17 8.09 11.76
N LYS A 163 -6.55 9.29 12.24
CA LYS A 163 -7.92 9.79 12.17
C LYS A 163 -8.47 9.84 10.74
N PRO A 164 -7.71 10.25 9.70
CA PRO A 164 -8.21 10.27 8.34
C PRO A 164 -8.61 8.89 7.76
N LEU A 165 -8.21 7.80 8.40
CA LEU A 165 -8.67 6.46 8.02
C LEU A 165 -10.12 6.20 8.43
N LEU A 166 -10.58 6.81 9.53
CA LEU A 166 -11.89 6.57 10.11
C LEU A 166 -12.93 7.48 9.44
N THR A 167 -13.54 6.98 8.38
CA THR A 167 -14.44 7.78 7.55
C THR A 167 -15.90 7.68 7.96
N HIS A 168 -16.31 6.57 8.57
CA HIS A 168 -17.69 6.32 8.98
C HIS A 168 -17.72 5.83 10.42
N ARG A 169 -18.62 6.42 11.20
CA ARG A 169 -18.85 6.05 12.60
C ARG A 169 -20.29 5.57 12.74
N PHE A 170 -20.44 4.45 13.38
CA PHE A 170 -21.71 3.88 13.79
C PHE A 170 -21.71 3.76 15.32
N ASP A 171 -22.80 4.15 15.95
CA ASP A 171 -22.95 4.05 17.41
C ASP A 171 -23.96 2.95 17.74
N GLY A 172 -23.54 1.95 18.52
CA GLY A 172 -24.34 0.79 18.91
C GLY A 172 -24.03 -0.48 18.12
N PHE A 173 -24.15 -1.63 18.79
CA PHE A 173 -23.88 -2.94 18.19
C PHE A 173 -24.84 -3.30 17.06
N GLU A 174 -26.06 -2.80 17.11
CA GLU A 174 -27.10 -3.00 16.10
C GLU A 174 -26.69 -2.55 14.70
N HIS A 175 -25.72 -1.65 14.59
CA HIS A 175 -25.17 -1.16 13.30
C HIS A 175 -23.95 -1.93 12.80
N MET A 176 -23.59 -3.04 13.43
CA MET A 176 -22.44 -3.85 13.01
C MET A 176 -22.60 -4.38 11.59
N GLU A 177 -23.79 -4.86 11.24
CA GLU A 177 -24.09 -5.36 9.90
C GLU A 177 -23.98 -4.25 8.86
N ASP A 178 -24.54 -3.07 9.14
CA ASP A 178 -24.45 -1.90 8.26
C ASP A 178 -22.99 -1.53 7.94
N ALA A 179 -22.14 -1.51 8.97
CA ALA A 179 -20.72 -1.24 8.81
C ALA A 179 -20.00 -2.29 7.96
N LEU A 180 -20.33 -3.57 8.14
CA LEU A 180 -19.78 -4.68 7.34
C LEU A 180 -20.26 -4.62 5.88
N MET A 181 -21.53 -4.33 5.66
CA MET A 181 -22.09 -4.19 4.31
C MET A 181 -21.48 -2.99 3.58
N LEU A 182 -21.25 -1.88 4.28
CA LEU A 182 -20.56 -0.72 3.73
C LEU A 182 -19.14 -1.09 3.28
N MET A 183 -18.40 -1.86 4.07
CA MET A 183 -17.07 -2.38 3.70
C MET A 183 -17.11 -3.30 2.48
N ARG A 184 -18.11 -4.17 2.40
CA ARG A 184 -18.32 -5.09 1.27
C ARG A 184 -18.55 -4.33 -0.03
N ASN A 185 -19.36 -3.29 0.02
CA ASN A 185 -19.77 -2.48 -1.14
C ASN A 185 -18.68 -1.51 -1.60
N LYS A 186 -17.65 -1.24 -0.79
CA LYS A 186 -16.50 -0.38 -1.09
C LYS A 186 -16.91 1.00 -1.64
N ALA A 187 -17.80 1.69 -0.94
CA ALA A 187 -18.24 3.04 -1.31
C ALA A 187 -17.05 3.99 -1.55
N ASP A 188 -17.24 4.95 -2.45
CA ASP A 188 -16.16 5.86 -2.90
C ASP A 188 -15.62 6.78 -1.78
N ASP A 189 -16.44 7.04 -0.77
CA ASP A 189 -16.12 7.83 0.42
C ASP A 189 -15.65 7.00 1.63
N LEU A 190 -15.57 5.67 1.48
CA LEU A 190 -15.19 4.77 2.55
C LEU A 190 -13.69 4.44 2.54
N ILE A 191 -13.02 4.64 3.68
CA ILE A 191 -11.72 4.00 3.97
C ILE A 191 -11.92 2.92 5.04
N LYS A 192 -12.36 3.31 6.25
CA LYS A 192 -12.56 2.40 7.37
C LYS A 192 -13.77 2.84 8.20
N PRO A 193 -14.80 1.99 8.37
CA PRO A 193 -15.85 2.25 9.33
C PRO A 193 -15.40 1.86 10.74
N VAL A 194 -15.99 2.47 11.74
CA VAL A 194 -15.84 2.11 13.15
C VAL A 194 -17.22 2.00 13.79
N VAL A 195 -17.41 0.96 14.58
CA VAL A 195 -18.60 0.80 15.42
C VAL A 195 -18.19 1.06 16.86
N VAL A 196 -18.87 1.99 17.51
CA VAL A 196 -18.60 2.39 18.91
C VAL A 196 -19.70 1.81 19.77
N PHE A 197 -19.31 1.06 20.77
CA PHE A 197 -20.23 0.55 21.80
C PHE A 197 -20.28 1.57 22.94
N SER A 198 -21.49 2.04 23.28
CA SER A 198 -21.71 2.71 24.56
C SER A 198 -21.76 1.65 25.65
N GLU A 199 -21.08 1.90 26.77
CA GLU A 199 -21.27 1.14 28.02
C GLU A 199 -22.68 1.30 28.53
#